data_123c47ce6f95f46d0189ba781e16e360
#
_entry.id   123c47ce6f95f46d0189ba781e16e360
#
_cell.length_a   1.000
_cell.length_b   1.000
_cell.length_c   1.000
_cell.angle_alpha   90.00
_cell.angle_beta   90.00
_cell.angle_gamma   90.00
#
_symmetry.space_group_name_H-M   'P 1'
#
loop_
_entity.id
_entity.type
_entity.pdbx_description
1 polymer ?
#
loop_
_entity_poly.entity_id
_entity_poly.type
_entity_poly.pdbx_seq_one_letter_code
_entity_poly.pdbx_strand_id
1 'polypeptide(L)'
;MEIITVLKKKYKLQLIDLNQLNFSSFVHTIKDNTLVFNALHGGEGENGQIQSFLSQHGIVYTGSGPMASMLAMNKHFTKIIATENNIKTADWVTFRFDKNNIPKILSYRSNKKIKL
;
A
#
# COMPACT_ATOMS: atom_id res chain seq x y z
N MET A 1 -4.85 -18.65 4.12
CA MET A 1 -5.90 -19.57 4.59
C MET A 1 -6.15 -19.51 6.10
N GLU A 2 -5.17 -19.26 6.93
CA GLU A 2 -5.33 -19.19 8.40
C GLU A 2 -6.26 -18.05 8.88
N ILE A 3 -6.15 -16.86 8.31
CA ILE A 3 -6.97 -15.69 8.68
C ILE A 3 -8.48 -15.99 8.55
N ILE A 4 -8.88 -16.60 7.42
CA ILE A 4 -10.29 -16.96 7.17
C ILE A 4 -10.80 -17.92 8.22
N THR A 5 -10.00 -18.91 8.59
CA THR A 5 -10.35 -19.93 9.58
C THR A 5 -10.56 -19.32 10.96
N VAL A 6 -9.74 -18.33 11.33
CA VAL A 6 -9.87 -17.63 12.62
C VAL A 6 -11.10 -16.70 12.62
N LEU A 7 -11.26 -15.90 11.58
CA LEU A 7 -12.36 -14.94 11.52
C LEU A 7 -13.74 -15.60 11.41
N LYS A 8 -13.87 -16.70 10.69
CA LYS A 8 -15.14 -17.47 10.59
C LYS A 8 -15.70 -17.95 11.93
N LYS A 9 -14.85 -18.08 12.95
CA LYS A 9 -15.30 -18.47 14.30
C LYS A 9 -16.12 -17.40 15.00
N LYS A 10 -15.94 -16.11 14.60
CA LYS A 10 -16.57 -14.96 15.29
C LYS A 10 -17.46 -14.12 14.39
N TYR A 11 -17.26 -14.16 13.08
CA TYR A 11 -17.90 -13.27 12.13
C TYR A 11 -18.50 -14.03 10.95
N LYS A 12 -19.59 -13.49 10.40
CA LYS A 12 -20.12 -13.95 9.11
C LYS A 12 -19.22 -13.39 8.02
N LEU A 13 -18.52 -14.24 7.29
CA LEU A 13 -17.54 -13.85 6.27
C LEU A 13 -18.10 -14.08 4.87
N GLN A 14 -17.77 -13.13 3.99
CA GLN A 14 -17.83 -13.27 2.54
C GLN A 14 -16.39 -13.14 2.02
N LEU A 15 -15.92 -14.14 1.28
CA LEU A 15 -14.64 -14.07 0.59
C LEU A 15 -14.85 -13.47 -0.79
N ILE A 16 -14.03 -12.47 -1.13
CA ILE A 16 -14.06 -11.80 -2.43
C ILE A 16 -12.66 -11.88 -3.03
N ASP A 17 -12.54 -12.48 -4.20
CA ASP A 17 -11.30 -12.56 -4.97
C ASP A 17 -11.34 -11.53 -6.11
N LEU A 18 -10.51 -10.49 -6.01
CA LEU A 18 -10.47 -9.41 -6.99
C LEU A 18 -9.85 -9.81 -8.34
N ASN A 19 -9.18 -10.97 -8.42
CA ASN A 19 -8.71 -11.49 -9.71
C ASN A 19 -9.87 -11.93 -10.63
N GLN A 20 -11.06 -12.17 -10.05
CA GLN A 20 -12.26 -12.62 -10.75
C GLN A 20 -13.29 -11.51 -10.94
N LEU A 21 -13.12 -10.37 -10.30
CA LEU A 21 -14.08 -9.26 -10.29
C LEU A 21 -13.38 -7.95 -10.65
N ASN A 22 -14.01 -7.15 -11.49
CA ASN A 22 -13.62 -5.77 -11.64
C ASN A 22 -14.08 -4.93 -10.44
N PHE A 23 -13.43 -3.80 -10.20
CA PHE A 23 -13.73 -2.93 -9.05
C PHE A 23 -15.19 -2.47 -8.98
N SER A 24 -15.83 -2.22 -10.11
CA SER A 24 -17.22 -1.77 -10.14
C SER A 24 -18.20 -2.86 -9.69
N SER A 25 -17.95 -4.12 -10.07
CA SER A 25 -18.76 -5.26 -9.62
C SER A 25 -18.59 -5.54 -8.13
N PHE A 26 -17.41 -5.27 -7.59
CA PHE A 26 -17.09 -5.52 -6.19
C PHE A 26 -17.97 -4.72 -5.22
N VAL A 27 -18.21 -3.41 -5.48
CA VAL A 27 -19.02 -2.57 -4.58
C VAL A 27 -20.42 -3.10 -4.42
N HIS A 28 -21.05 -3.56 -5.49
CA HIS A 28 -22.40 -4.09 -5.46
C HIS A 28 -22.55 -5.39 -4.63
N THR A 29 -21.44 -6.04 -4.30
CA THR A 29 -21.43 -7.24 -3.45
C THR A 29 -21.33 -6.92 -1.97
N ILE A 30 -20.93 -5.70 -1.60
CA ILE A 30 -20.76 -5.27 -0.21
C ILE A 30 -22.08 -4.80 0.34
N LYS A 31 -22.51 -5.41 1.42
CA LYS A 31 -23.73 -5.03 2.13
C LYS A 31 -23.48 -3.90 3.13
N ASP A 32 -24.52 -3.15 3.46
CA ASP A 32 -24.48 -2.18 4.55
C ASP A 32 -23.98 -2.83 5.84
N ASN A 33 -23.27 -2.04 6.65
CA ASN A 33 -22.63 -2.50 7.89
C ASN A 33 -21.59 -3.61 7.74
N THR A 34 -20.94 -3.68 6.57
CA THR A 34 -19.82 -4.59 6.31
C THR A 34 -18.49 -3.91 6.59
N LEU A 35 -17.60 -4.60 7.30
CA LEU A 35 -16.18 -4.23 7.40
C LEU A 35 -15.39 -5.05 6.39
N VAL A 36 -14.64 -4.37 5.52
CA VAL A 36 -13.74 -5.04 4.59
C VAL A 36 -12.38 -5.27 5.26
N PHE A 37 -12.02 -6.54 5.41
CA PHE A 37 -10.66 -6.92 5.80
C PHE A 37 -9.79 -7.02 4.55
N ASN A 38 -8.92 -6.03 4.35
CA ASN A 38 -8.01 -6.02 3.21
C ASN A 38 -6.83 -6.98 3.46
N ALA A 39 -6.82 -8.12 2.77
CA ALA A 39 -5.77 -9.13 2.80
C ALA A 39 -4.98 -9.20 1.48
N LEU A 40 -5.11 -8.19 0.63
CA LEU A 40 -4.36 -8.10 -0.63
C LEU A 40 -2.89 -7.78 -0.34
N HIS A 41 -1.99 -8.38 -1.12
CA HIS A 41 -0.56 -8.15 -1.06
C HIS A 41 -0.05 -7.60 -2.38
N GLY A 42 0.80 -6.57 -2.28
CA GLY A 42 1.41 -5.92 -3.45
C GLY A 42 0.43 -5.07 -4.26
N GLY A 43 0.98 -4.34 -5.23
CA GLY A 43 0.22 -3.60 -6.24
C GLY A 43 -0.94 -2.78 -5.70
N GLU A 44 -2.10 -2.99 -6.27
CA GLU A 44 -3.34 -2.24 -5.98
C GLU A 44 -3.85 -2.43 -4.55
N GLY A 45 -3.51 -3.55 -3.89
CA GLY A 45 -3.88 -3.82 -2.51
C GLY A 45 -3.19 -2.93 -1.49
N GLU A 46 -2.00 -2.41 -1.81
CA GLU A 46 -1.14 -1.68 -0.89
C GLU A 46 -0.85 -0.23 -1.31
N ASN A 47 -1.05 0.12 -2.59
CA ASN A 47 -0.66 1.41 -3.16
C ASN A 47 -1.68 2.53 -2.99
N GLY A 48 -2.75 2.32 -2.24
CA GLY A 48 -3.81 3.29 -1.99
C GLY A 48 -5.00 3.20 -2.96
N GLN A 49 -4.94 2.41 -4.02
CA GLN A 49 -6.02 2.32 -5.02
C GLN A 49 -7.28 1.70 -4.42
N ILE A 50 -7.19 0.51 -3.84
CA ILE A 50 -8.33 -0.15 -3.20
C ILE A 50 -8.84 0.67 -2.01
N GLN A 51 -7.96 1.29 -1.23
CA GLN A 51 -8.32 2.14 -0.11
C GLN A 51 -9.09 3.38 -0.58
N SER A 52 -8.66 4.00 -1.67
CA SER A 52 -9.33 5.14 -2.29
C SER A 52 -10.74 4.77 -2.76
N PHE A 53 -10.84 3.64 -3.43
CA PHE A 53 -12.09 3.12 -3.92
C PHE A 53 -13.10 2.83 -2.79
N LEU A 54 -12.68 2.12 -1.75
CA LEU A 54 -13.52 1.83 -0.59
C LEU A 54 -13.95 3.11 0.14
N SER A 55 -13.02 4.06 0.31
CA SER A 55 -13.31 5.34 0.94
C SER A 55 -14.34 6.17 0.17
N GLN A 56 -14.25 6.22 -1.16
CA GLN A 56 -15.20 6.94 -2.01
C GLN A 56 -16.63 6.38 -1.91
N HIS A 57 -16.76 5.09 -1.61
CA HIS A 57 -18.06 4.43 -1.44
C HIS A 57 -18.50 4.33 0.03
N GLY A 58 -17.81 5.01 0.95
CA GLY A 58 -18.16 5.00 2.37
C GLY A 58 -17.97 3.66 3.05
N ILE A 59 -17.21 2.73 2.45
CA ILE A 59 -17.01 1.39 2.98
C ILE A 59 -15.88 1.40 4.00
N VAL A 60 -16.16 0.89 5.19
CA VAL A 60 -15.18 0.75 6.27
C VAL A 60 -14.24 -0.43 5.97
N TYR A 61 -12.94 -0.22 6.14
CA TYR A 61 -11.93 -1.24 5.87
C TYR A 61 -10.79 -1.20 6.89
N THR A 62 -10.02 -2.29 6.96
CA THR A 62 -8.82 -2.38 7.79
C THR A 62 -7.59 -1.83 7.09
N GLY A 63 -6.71 -1.17 7.84
CA GLY A 63 -5.44 -0.64 7.35
C GLY A 63 -5.42 0.88 7.25
N SER A 64 -4.36 1.39 6.65
CA SER A 64 -4.13 2.82 6.47
C SER A 64 -5.00 3.40 5.35
N GLY A 65 -5.27 4.70 5.43
CA GLY A 65 -6.01 5.41 4.37
C GLY A 65 -5.23 5.51 3.05
N PRO A 66 -5.89 5.97 1.96
CA PRO A 66 -5.33 5.96 0.61
C PRO A 66 -3.99 6.68 0.50
N MET A 67 -3.91 7.89 1.04
CA MET A 67 -2.72 8.74 0.96
C MET A 67 -1.54 8.10 1.71
N ALA A 68 -1.78 7.57 2.92
CA ALA A 68 -0.74 6.92 3.71
C ALA A 68 -0.23 5.65 3.03
N SER A 69 -1.13 4.86 2.46
CA SER A 69 -0.78 3.66 1.69
C SER A 69 0.06 4.00 0.46
N MET A 70 -0.34 5.00 -0.32
CA MET A 70 0.40 5.47 -1.49
C MET A 70 1.81 5.96 -1.14
N LEU A 71 1.94 6.76 -0.08
CA LEU A 71 3.23 7.26 0.39
C LEU A 71 4.13 6.12 0.90
N ALA A 72 3.57 5.16 1.63
CA ALA A 72 4.31 4.02 2.16
C ALA A 72 4.89 3.11 1.06
N MET A 73 4.21 3.00 -0.08
CA MET A 73 4.72 2.25 -1.23
C MET A 73 5.93 2.92 -1.90
N ASN A 74 6.09 4.22 -1.76
CA ASN A 74 7.25 4.92 -2.27
C ASN A 74 8.34 4.99 -1.19
N LYS A 75 9.33 4.11 -1.28
CA LYS A 75 10.43 4.02 -0.30
C LYS A 75 11.20 5.33 -0.10
N HIS A 76 11.32 6.15 -1.15
CA HIS A 76 12.00 7.44 -1.06
C HIS A 76 11.22 8.40 -0.16
N PHE A 77 9.91 8.59 -0.44
CA PHE A 77 9.07 9.47 0.38
C PHE A 77 8.90 8.94 1.80
N THR A 78 8.72 7.64 1.97
CA THR A 78 8.65 7.03 3.31
C THR A 78 9.89 7.36 4.15
N LYS A 79 11.09 7.27 3.55
CA LYS A 79 12.34 7.57 4.25
C LYS A 79 12.52 9.07 4.54
N ILE A 80 12.05 9.95 3.67
CA ILE A 80 12.02 11.38 3.94
C ILE A 80 11.15 11.67 5.17
N ILE A 81 9.91 11.18 5.16
CA ILE A 81 8.96 11.37 6.26
C ILE A 81 9.52 10.79 7.58
N ALA A 82 10.08 9.58 7.53
CA ALA A 82 10.71 8.97 8.70
C ALA A 82 11.82 9.86 9.27
N THR A 83 12.70 10.38 8.42
CA THR A 83 13.81 11.25 8.84
C THR A 83 13.31 12.55 9.45
N GLU A 84 12.31 13.19 8.85
CA GLU A 84 11.71 14.43 9.35
C GLU A 84 11.01 14.26 10.69
N ASN A 85 10.54 13.04 10.98
CA ASN A 85 9.96 12.67 12.27
C ASN A 85 10.95 12.00 13.24
N ASN A 86 12.26 12.14 13.01
CA ASN A 86 13.32 11.55 13.83
C ASN A 86 13.27 10.02 13.96
N ILE A 87 12.66 9.33 13.02
CA ILE A 87 12.64 7.87 12.93
C ILE A 87 13.90 7.42 12.18
N LYS A 88 14.72 6.59 12.82
CA LYS A 88 15.93 6.05 12.22
C LYS A 88 15.58 5.18 11.01
N THR A 89 16.24 5.46 9.89
CA THR A 89 16.11 4.69 8.65
C THR A 89 17.48 4.49 8.02
N ALA A 90 17.64 3.43 7.23
CA ALA A 90 18.87 3.20 6.49
C ALA A 90 19.11 4.31 5.46
N ASP A 91 20.37 4.60 5.20
CA ASP A 91 20.77 5.50 4.10
C ASP A 91 20.20 5.00 2.77
N TRP A 92 19.94 5.93 1.86
CA TRP A 92 19.41 5.57 0.53
C TRP A 92 19.86 6.54 -0.54
N VAL A 93 19.75 6.06 -1.76
CA VAL A 93 20.02 6.85 -2.96
C VAL A 93 18.89 6.58 -3.98
N THR A 94 18.49 7.63 -4.70
CA THR A 94 17.49 7.53 -5.75
C THR A 94 18.15 7.71 -7.10
N PHE A 95 17.92 6.78 -7.99
CA PHE A 95 18.42 6.81 -9.37
C PHE A 95 17.29 7.00 -10.37
N ARG A 96 17.62 7.59 -11.50
CA ARG A 96 16.87 7.45 -12.74
C ARG A 96 17.80 6.86 -13.78
N PHE A 97 17.31 5.90 -14.53
CA PHE A 97 18.02 5.41 -15.70
C PHE A 97 17.67 6.28 -16.91
N ASP A 98 18.67 6.67 -17.67
CA ASP A 98 18.46 7.35 -18.94
C ASP A 98 18.10 6.35 -20.06
N LYS A 99 17.86 6.86 -21.27
CA LYS A 99 17.53 6.04 -22.45
C LYS A 99 18.62 5.03 -22.84
N ASN A 100 19.84 5.19 -22.35
CA ASN A 100 20.96 4.28 -22.58
C ASN A 100 21.17 3.34 -21.38
N ASN A 101 20.22 3.31 -20.44
CA ASN A 101 20.27 2.53 -19.21
C ASN A 101 21.43 2.92 -18.27
N ILE A 102 21.89 4.16 -18.36
CA ILE A 102 22.92 4.72 -17.49
C ILE A 102 22.25 5.31 -16.24
N PRO A 103 22.62 4.88 -15.04
CA PRO A 103 22.03 5.39 -13.82
C PRO A 103 22.48 6.83 -13.55
N LYS A 104 21.52 7.72 -13.32
CA LYS A 104 21.77 9.08 -12.88
C LYS A 104 21.24 9.25 -11.47
N ILE A 105 22.10 9.65 -10.53
CA ILE A 105 21.69 9.94 -9.16
C ILE A 105 20.79 11.18 -9.15
N LEU A 106 19.57 11.04 -8.62
CA LEU A 106 18.63 12.15 -8.47
C LEU A 106 18.69 12.77 -7.08
N SER A 107 18.86 11.93 -6.06
CA SER A 107 18.96 12.38 -4.68
C SER A 107 19.78 11.39 -3.85
N TYR A 108 20.44 11.95 -2.87
CA TYR A 108 21.32 11.22 -1.97
C TYR A 108 21.13 11.77 -0.57
N ARG A 109 20.83 10.90 0.37
CA ARG A 109 20.78 11.23 1.78
C ARG A 109 21.54 10.17 2.56
N SER A 110 22.76 10.48 2.92
CA SER A 110 23.60 9.65 3.78
C SER A 110 24.62 10.51 4.50
N ASN A 111 24.95 10.12 5.71
CA ASN A 111 26.07 10.68 6.44
C ASN A 111 27.44 10.08 6.02
N LYS A 112 27.44 9.12 5.09
CA LYS A 112 28.63 8.45 4.57
C LYS A 112 28.77 8.69 3.07
N LYS A 113 30.00 8.95 2.60
CA LYS A 113 30.29 8.98 1.16
C LYS A 113 30.13 7.56 0.59
N ILE A 114 29.17 7.37 -0.29
CA ILE A 114 29.09 6.14 -1.10
C ILE A 114 30.14 6.29 -2.21
N LYS A 115 31.10 5.38 -2.28
CA LYS A 115 31.92 5.21 -3.48
C LYS A 115 31.09 4.40 -4.47
N LEU A 116 30.76 4.99 -5.58
CA LEU A 116 30.24 4.32 -6.76
C LEU A 116 31.41 3.70 -7.53
#